data_aa1cc45c3ec76fd12e374a6df6510f8d
#
_entry.id   aa1cc45c3ec76fd12e374a6df6510f8d
#
_cell.length_a   1.000
_cell.length_b   1.000
_cell.length_c   1.000
_cell.angle_alpha   90.00
_cell.angle_beta   90.00
_cell.angle_gamma   90.00
#
_symmetry.space_group_name_H-M   'P 1'
#
loop_
_entity.id
_entity.type
_entity.pdbx_description
1 polymer ?
#
loop_
_entity_poly.entity_id
_entity_poly.type
_entity_poly.pdbx_seq_one_letter_code
_entity_poly.pdbx_strand_id
1 'polypeptide(L)'
;MSMVLFVCTGNTCRSPMAEALFMHRKGDLDWKAESAGVYASHGSPASGNAVEALRELNVDLSGHRSQPLTPELVEKANLIVTMTEGHRWHVLDCFPEVENRVFLINAFGTSKVPADVSDPFGGSLNTYIRTRDEIDRALSDLILFIRTGKQ
;
A
#
# COMPACT_ATOMS: atom_id res chain seq x y z
N MET A 1 8.09 -17.21 3.85
CA MET A 1 7.79 -16.07 2.97
C MET A 1 7.47 -14.84 3.80
N SER A 2 8.14 -13.74 3.53
CA SER A 2 7.88 -12.47 4.21
C SER A 2 6.67 -11.77 3.62
N MET A 3 6.10 -10.82 4.37
CA MET A 3 4.90 -10.12 3.93
C MET A 3 5.02 -8.62 4.19
N VAL A 4 4.62 -7.83 3.18
CA VAL A 4 4.38 -6.39 3.36
C VAL A 4 2.88 -6.14 3.42
N LEU A 5 2.45 -5.33 4.38
CA LEU A 5 1.05 -4.93 4.56
C LEU A 5 0.91 -3.46 4.19
N PHE A 6 0.14 -3.18 3.14
CA PHE A 6 -0.15 -1.80 2.73
C PHE A 6 -1.42 -1.31 3.41
N VAL A 7 -1.38 -0.10 3.97
CA VAL A 7 -2.48 0.44 4.79
C VAL A 7 -2.94 1.79 4.26
N CYS A 8 -4.25 1.92 4.05
CA CYS A 8 -4.89 3.20 3.75
C CYS A 8 -6.19 3.33 4.58
N THR A 9 -7.12 4.19 4.16
CA THR A 9 -8.35 4.40 4.92
C THR A 9 -9.37 3.29 4.69
N GLY A 10 -9.91 3.21 3.48
CA GLY A 10 -11.03 2.31 3.15
C GLY A 10 -10.64 1.00 2.50
N ASN A 11 -9.39 0.83 2.15
CA ASN A 11 -8.87 -0.35 1.46
C ASN A 11 -9.59 -0.62 0.12
N THR A 12 -9.94 0.43 -0.60
CA THR A 12 -10.58 0.32 -1.92
C THR A 12 -9.84 1.06 -3.03
N CYS A 13 -8.87 1.89 -2.70
CA CYS A 13 -8.14 2.69 -3.70
C CYS A 13 -6.63 2.50 -3.59
N ARG A 14 -5.98 3.24 -2.69
CA ARG A 14 -4.51 3.32 -2.62
C ARG A 14 -3.84 2.01 -2.23
N SER A 15 -4.24 1.42 -1.10
CA SER A 15 -3.58 0.20 -0.64
C SER A 15 -3.84 -1.01 -1.53
N PRO A 16 -5.04 -1.19 -2.14
CA PRO A 16 -5.22 -2.26 -3.12
C PRO A 16 -4.33 -2.10 -4.34
N MET A 17 -4.18 -0.86 -4.85
CA MET A 17 -3.29 -0.62 -5.98
C MET A 17 -1.84 -0.94 -5.63
N ALA A 18 -1.39 -0.55 -4.43
CA ALA A 18 -0.04 -0.84 -3.97
C ALA A 18 0.20 -2.35 -3.85
N GLU A 19 -0.75 -3.07 -3.27
CA GLU A 19 -0.66 -4.52 -3.13
C GLU A 19 -0.51 -5.21 -4.49
N ALA A 20 -1.39 -4.89 -5.44
CA ALA A 20 -1.38 -5.53 -6.75
C ALA A 20 -0.14 -5.17 -7.55
N LEU A 21 0.28 -3.91 -7.51
CA LEU A 21 1.50 -3.47 -8.21
C LEU A 21 2.75 -4.11 -7.61
N PHE A 22 2.82 -4.23 -6.29
CA PHE A 22 3.94 -4.91 -5.65
C PHE A 22 4.02 -6.37 -6.11
N MET A 23 2.90 -7.09 -6.10
CA MET A 23 2.88 -8.49 -6.53
C MET A 23 3.26 -8.63 -8.00
N HIS A 24 2.92 -7.67 -8.82
CA HIS A 24 3.27 -7.66 -10.24
C HIS A 24 4.76 -7.38 -10.46
N ARG A 25 5.37 -6.53 -9.62
CA ARG A 25 6.74 -6.04 -9.82
C ARG A 25 7.80 -6.77 -9.00
N LYS A 26 7.41 -7.54 -8.00
CA LYS A 26 8.36 -8.14 -7.05
C LYS A 26 9.33 -9.15 -7.68
N GLY A 27 8.99 -9.71 -8.85
CA GLY A 27 9.84 -10.69 -9.53
C GLY A 27 10.06 -11.93 -8.67
N ASP A 28 11.32 -12.24 -8.42
CA ASP A 28 11.75 -13.43 -7.68
C ASP A 28 11.84 -13.23 -6.16
N LEU A 29 11.43 -12.07 -5.64
CA LEU A 29 11.43 -11.85 -4.19
C LEU A 29 10.49 -12.85 -3.50
N ASP A 30 10.99 -13.48 -2.43
CA ASP A 30 10.18 -14.39 -1.60
C ASP A 30 9.35 -13.57 -0.61
N TRP A 31 8.51 -12.69 -1.15
CA TRP A 31 7.64 -11.79 -0.42
C TRP A 31 6.26 -11.82 -1.02
N LYS A 32 5.25 -11.66 -0.18
CA LYS A 32 3.88 -11.40 -0.63
C LYS A 32 3.40 -10.07 -0.08
N ALA A 33 2.32 -9.57 -0.63
CA ALA A 33 1.68 -8.35 -0.16
C ALA A 33 0.23 -8.64 0.23
N GLU A 34 -0.23 -7.93 1.26
CA GLU A 34 -1.65 -7.83 1.61
C GLU A 34 -1.94 -6.36 1.84
N SER A 35 -3.21 -6.01 1.94
CA SER A 35 -3.62 -4.64 2.22
C SER A 35 -4.81 -4.61 3.17
N ALA A 36 -4.95 -3.51 3.91
CA ALA A 36 -6.03 -3.30 4.86
C ALA A 36 -6.32 -1.81 5.01
N GLY A 37 -7.44 -1.48 5.62
CA GLY A 37 -7.81 -0.09 5.87
C GLY A 37 -8.09 0.16 7.34
N VAL A 38 -7.73 1.36 7.80
CA VAL A 38 -7.95 1.75 9.20
C VAL A 38 -9.44 1.94 9.51
N TYR A 39 -10.26 2.22 8.47
CA TYR A 39 -11.71 2.35 8.56
C TYR A 39 -12.39 1.57 7.45
N ALA A 40 -11.87 0.41 7.10
CA ALA A 40 -12.42 -0.41 6.03
C ALA A 40 -13.53 -1.32 6.53
N SER A 41 -14.52 -1.58 5.66
CA SER A 41 -15.48 -2.66 5.86
C SER A 41 -14.94 -3.93 5.20
N HIS A 42 -15.55 -5.07 5.50
CA HIS A 42 -15.20 -6.34 4.86
C HIS A 42 -15.90 -6.48 3.51
N GLY A 43 -15.14 -6.94 2.51
CA GLY A 43 -15.72 -7.48 1.30
C GLY A 43 -16.08 -6.48 0.22
N SER A 44 -15.75 -5.19 0.36
CA SER A 44 -16.00 -4.22 -0.71
C SER A 44 -14.99 -4.41 -1.83
N PRO A 45 -15.43 -4.32 -3.11
CA PRO A 45 -14.49 -4.37 -4.23
C PRO A 45 -13.63 -3.11 -4.29
N ALA A 46 -12.53 -3.17 -5.03
CA ALA A 46 -11.77 -1.97 -5.35
C ALA A 46 -12.64 -1.00 -6.15
N SER A 47 -12.38 0.29 -6.01
CA SER A 47 -13.12 1.28 -6.79
C SER A 47 -12.92 1.06 -8.29
N GLY A 48 -13.94 1.37 -9.09
CA GLY A 48 -13.90 1.13 -10.53
C GLY A 48 -12.73 1.81 -11.23
N ASN A 49 -12.41 3.04 -10.84
CA ASN A 49 -11.28 3.77 -11.43
C ASN A 49 -9.93 3.19 -10.99
N ALA A 50 -9.84 2.59 -9.82
CA ALA A 50 -8.63 1.87 -9.42
C ALA A 50 -8.42 0.64 -10.30
N VAL A 51 -9.48 -0.12 -10.55
CA VAL A 51 -9.43 -1.28 -11.43
C VAL A 51 -8.99 -0.86 -12.84
N GLU A 52 -9.59 0.22 -13.38
CA GLU A 52 -9.24 0.70 -14.72
C GLU A 52 -7.80 1.22 -14.80
N ALA A 53 -7.34 1.95 -13.78
CA ALA A 53 -5.98 2.47 -13.75
C ALA A 53 -4.94 1.34 -13.79
N LEU A 54 -5.17 0.25 -13.07
CA LEU A 54 -4.25 -0.89 -13.08
C LEU A 54 -4.37 -1.72 -14.36
N ARG A 55 -5.56 -1.76 -14.97
CA ARG A 55 -5.76 -2.50 -16.23
C ARG A 55 -4.85 -1.97 -17.34
N GLU A 56 -4.57 -0.67 -17.36
CA GLU A 56 -3.63 -0.08 -18.32
C GLU A 56 -2.22 -0.71 -18.23
N LEU A 57 -1.85 -1.20 -17.05
CA LEU A 57 -0.56 -1.85 -16.82
C LEU A 57 -0.64 -3.36 -16.89
N ASN A 58 -1.77 -3.91 -17.35
CA ASN A 58 -2.04 -5.34 -17.40
C ASN A 58 -2.04 -5.98 -16.00
N VAL A 59 -2.48 -5.23 -14.99
CA VAL A 59 -2.60 -5.71 -13.61
C VAL A 59 -4.08 -5.80 -13.27
N ASP A 60 -4.54 -6.99 -12.85
CA ASP A 60 -5.95 -7.24 -12.53
C ASP A 60 -6.22 -6.97 -11.06
N LEU A 61 -7.08 -6.00 -10.79
CA LEU A 61 -7.51 -5.65 -9.44
C LEU A 61 -8.96 -6.05 -9.17
N SER A 62 -9.61 -6.70 -10.13
CA SER A 62 -11.05 -7.00 -10.05
C SER A 62 -11.43 -7.97 -8.94
N GLY A 63 -10.48 -8.80 -8.50
CA GLY A 63 -10.74 -9.76 -7.42
C GLY A 63 -10.55 -9.22 -6.01
N HIS A 64 -10.12 -7.97 -5.87
CA HIS A 64 -9.86 -7.40 -4.55
C HIS A 64 -11.12 -7.31 -3.69
N ARG A 65 -10.95 -7.60 -2.38
CA ARG A 65 -11.99 -7.39 -1.37
C ARG A 65 -11.36 -6.68 -0.18
N SER A 66 -12.01 -5.61 0.26
CA SER A 66 -11.49 -4.81 1.37
C SER A 66 -11.52 -5.59 2.69
N GLN A 67 -10.61 -5.21 3.58
CA GLN A 67 -10.58 -5.76 4.94
C GLN A 67 -10.07 -4.71 5.92
N PRO A 68 -10.58 -4.73 7.16
CA PRO A 68 -10.06 -3.82 8.19
C PRO A 68 -8.68 -4.26 8.68
N LEU A 69 -7.94 -3.31 9.22
CA LEU A 69 -6.69 -3.58 9.89
C LEU A 69 -6.98 -4.38 11.18
N THR A 70 -6.30 -5.51 11.37
CA THR A 70 -6.49 -6.37 12.54
C THR A 70 -5.16 -6.65 13.22
N PRO A 71 -5.18 -7.02 14.53
CA PRO A 71 -3.95 -7.42 15.22
C PRO A 71 -3.22 -8.57 14.51
N GLU A 72 -3.97 -9.51 13.96
CA GLU A 72 -3.39 -10.68 13.27
C GLU A 72 -2.61 -10.27 12.02
N LEU A 73 -3.16 -9.34 11.23
CA LEU A 73 -2.46 -8.82 10.05
C LEU A 73 -1.20 -8.07 10.44
N VAL A 74 -1.31 -7.22 11.46
CA VAL A 74 -0.17 -6.42 11.94
C VAL A 74 0.94 -7.32 12.46
N GLU A 75 0.58 -8.36 13.22
CA GLU A 75 1.56 -9.27 13.80
C GLU A 75 2.33 -10.05 12.74
N LYS A 76 1.65 -10.53 11.70
CA LYS A 76 2.32 -11.35 10.70
C LYS A 76 3.09 -10.54 9.65
N ALA A 77 2.93 -9.22 9.59
CA ALA A 77 3.59 -8.38 8.61
C ALA A 77 5.06 -8.14 9.00
N ASN A 78 5.97 -8.34 8.05
CA ASN A 78 7.38 -8.00 8.23
C ASN A 78 7.61 -6.50 8.03
N LEU A 79 6.86 -5.89 7.12
CA LEU A 79 6.81 -4.46 6.91
C LEU A 79 5.37 -4.01 6.84
N ILE A 80 5.07 -2.86 7.46
CA ILE A 80 3.78 -2.20 7.36
C ILE A 80 4.04 -0.87 6.67
N VAL A 81 3.42 -0.66 5.51
CA VAL A 81 3.69 0.49 4.66
C VAL A 81 2.39 1.27 4.49
N THR A 82 2.38 2.49 4.98
CA THR A 82 1.19 3.33 4.99
C THR A 82 1.22 4.35 3.86
N MET A 83 0.03 4.72 3.38
CA MET A 83 -0.10 5.68 2.29
C MET A 83 0.08 7.11 2.75
N THR A 84 -0.25 7.41 4.01
CA THR A 84 -0.10 8.74 4.59
C THR A 84 0.50 8.66 5.98
N GLU A 85 1.02 9.78 6.45
CA GLU A 85 1.50 9.91 7.82
C GLU A 85 0.37 9.71 8.83
N GLY A 86 -0.85 10.14 8.48
CA GLY A 86 -2.03 9.90 9.33
C GLY A 86 -2.31 8.41 9.54
N HIS A 87 -2.17 7.61 8.49
CA HIS A 87 -2.31 6.14 8.61
C HIS A 87 -1.23 5.56 9.51
N ARG A 88 0.00 6.07 9.37
CA ARG A 88 1.13 5.62 10.20
C ARG A 88 0.87 5.91 11.68
N TRP A 89 0.41 7.11 12.00
CA TRP A 89 0.06 7.49 13.36
C TRP A 89 -1.06 6.60 13.91
N HIS A 90 -2.06 6.28 13.10
CA HIS A 90 -3.15 5.39 13.51
C HIS A 90 -2.63 4.00 13.87
N VAL A 91 -1.76 3.44 13.02
CA VAL A 91 -1.18 2.11 13.28
C VAL A 91 -0.37 2.14 14.58
N LEU A 92 0.44 3.17 14.79
CA LEU A 92 1.29 3.27 15.98
C LEU A 92 0.47 3.52 17.25
N ASP A 93 -0.64 4.24 17.14
CA ASP A 93 -1.54 4.47 18.26
C ASP A 93 -2.18 3.16 18.74
N CYS A 94 -2.59 2.32 17.79
CA CYS A 94 -3.21 1.03 18.10
C CYS A 94 -2.19 -0.08 18.41
N PHE A 95 -1.01 -0.03 17.78
CA PHE A 95 0.00 -1.09 17.86
C PHE A 95 1.39 -0.48 18.05
N PRO A 96 1.67 0.14 19.21
CA PRO A 96 2.96 0.82 19.42
C PRO A 96 4.18 -0.10 19.32
N GLU A 97 3.99 -1.40 19.51
CA GLU A 97 5.07 -2.38 19.47
C GLU A 97 5.67 -2.58 18.08
N VAL A 98 5.01 -2.12 17.03
CA VAL A 98 5.51 -2.31 15.65
C VAL A 98 6.25 -1.08 15.10
N GLU A 99 6.61 -0.13 15.95
CA GLU A 99 7.23 1.14 15.54
C GLU A 99 8.41 0.97 14.58
N ASN A 100 9.24 -0.04 14.80
CA ASN A 100 10.44 -0.25 13.99
C ASN A 100 10.18 -0.88 12.63
N ARG A 101 8.95 -1.19 12.29
CA ARG A 101 8.61 -1.80 10.99
C ARG A 101 7.43 -1.15 10.27
N VAL A 102 7.03 0.06 10.72
CA VAL A 102 5.99 0.87 10.08
C VAL A 102 6.63 2.06 9.37
N PHE A 103 6.39 2.17 8.07
CA PHE A 103 6.99 3.22 7.24
C PHE A 103 5.95 3.84 6.32
N LEU A 104 6.08 5.15 6.08
CA LEU A 104 5.35 5.81 5.01
C LEU A 104 5.90 5.29 3.67
N ILE A 105 5.02 5.04 2.69
CA ILE A 105 5.44 4.44 1.41
C ILE A 105 6.54 5.25 0.71
N ASN A 106 6.54 6.58 0.85
CA ASN A 106 7.55 7.45 0.25
C ASN A 106 8.81 7.59 1.09
N ALA A 107 8.93 6.86 2.21
CA ALA A 107 10.09 6.96 3.09
C ALA A 107 11.32 6.20 2.59
N PHE A 108 11.17 5.34 1.59
CA PHE A 108 12.27 4.51 1.10
C PHE A 108 13.13 5.19 0.04
N GLY A 109 12.70 6.35 -0.46
CA GLY A 109 13.47 7.12 -1.43
C GLY A 109 14.45 8.07 -0.78
N THR A 110 15.00 8.97 -1.59
CA THR A 110 16.02 9.94 -1.15
C THR A 110 15.44 11.26 -0.67
N SER A 111 14.11 11.43 -0.71
CA SER A 111 13.47 12.66 -0.26
C SER A 111 13.68 12.86 1.25
N LYS A 112 14.06 14.07 1.65
CA LYS A 112 14.24 14.40 3.06
C LYS A 112 12.90 14.56 3.80
N VAL A 113 11.85 14.90 3.08
CA VAL A 113 10.51 15.08 3.63
C VAL A 113 9.56 14.22 2.78
N PRO A 114 9.37 12.95 3.17
CA PRO A 114 8.47 12.07 2.42
C PRO A 114 7.04 12.64 2.41
N ALA A 115 6.42 12.60 1.25
CA ALA A 115 5.06 13.12 1.06
C ALA A 115 4.03 12.00 1.18
N ASP A 116 2.83 12.38 1.61
CA ASP A 116 1.67 11.48 1.59
C ASP A 116 1.26 11.19 0.15
N VAL A 117 0.70 10.00 -0.07
CA VAL A 117 0.02 9.69 -1.32
C VAL A 117 -1.38 10.29 -1.28
N SER A 118 -1.70 11.12 -2.26
CA SER A 118 -3.01 11.79 -2.33
C SER A 118 -4.15 10.79 -2.42
N ASP A 119 -5.28 11.11 -1.78
CA ASP A 119 -6.47 10.27 -1.83
C ASP A 119 -7.24 10.54 -3.12
N PRO A 120 -7.35 9.57 -4.06
CA PRO A 120 -8.07 9.80 -5.31
C PRO A 120 -9.58 9.60 -5.20
N PHE A 121 -10.09 9.20 -4.02
CA PHE A 121 -11.49 8.85 -3.84
C PHE A 121 -12.42 9.97 -4.33
N GLY A 122 -13.39 9.60 -5.17
CA GLY A 122 -14.30 10.55 -5.77
C GLY A 122 -13.74 11.29 -6.97
N GLY A 123 -12.48 11.08 -7.32
CA GLY A 123 -11.83 11.73 -8.44
C GLY A 123 -12.04 11.03 -9.77
N SER A 124 -11.54 11.64 -10.83
CA SER A 124 -11.60 11.10 -12.18
C SER A 124 -10.61 9.95 -12.37
N LEU A 125 -10.75 9.23 -13.48
CA LEU A 125 -9.77 8.22 -13.85
C LEU A 125 -8.35 8.81 -13.93
N ASN A 126 -8.19 10.02 -14.47
CA ASN A 126 -6.88 10.68 -14.54
C ASN A 126 -6.28 10.90 -13.15
N THR A 127 -7.10 11.22 -12.14
CA THR A 127 -6.64 11.35 -10.75
C THR A 127 -6.12 10.01 -10.23
N TYR A 128 -6.84 8.92 -10.52
CA TYR A 128 -6.42 7.58 -10.11
C TYR A 128 -5.14 7.15 -10.83
N ILE A 129 -4.98 7.51 -12.11
CA ILE A 129 -3.76 7.20 -12.86
C ILE A 129 -2.56 7.91 -12.24
N ARG A 130 -2.72 9.19 -11.84
CA ARG A 130 -1.63 9.92 -11.17
C ARG A 130 -1.28 9.30 -9.83
N THR A 131 -2.28 8.89 -9.05
CA THR A 131 -2.05 8.21 -7.79
C THR A 131 -1.35 6.86 -8.01
N ARG A 132 -1.80 6.10 -9.00
CA ARG A 132 -1.15 4.84 -9.40
C ARG A 132 0.33 5.05 -9.71
N ASP A 133 0.64 6.07 -10.51
CA ASP A 133 2.02 6.34 -10.92
C ASP A 133 2.88 6.78 -9.75
N GLU A 134 2.31 7.54 -8.81
CA GLU A 134 2.99 7.92 -7.58
C GLU A 134 3.32 6.70 -6.73
N ILE A 135 2.36 5.80 -6.55
CA ILE A 135 2.56 4.54 -5.82
C ILE A 135 3.59 3.67 -6.53
N ASP A 136 3.47 3.53 -7.84
CA ASP A 136 4.37 2.69 -8.63
C ASP A 136 5.82 3.15 -8.52
N ARG A 137 6.04 4.46 -8.54
CA ARG A 137 7.37 5.03 -8.35
C ARG A 137 7.90 4.75 -6.94
N ALA A 138 7.06 4.92 -5.93
CA ALA A 138 7.46 4.64 -4.54
C ALA A 138 7.81 3.17 -4.35
N LEU A 139 7.11 2.27 -5.03
CA LEU A 139 7.38 0.82 -4.95
C LEU A 139 8.77 0.47 -5.49
N SER A 140 9.30 1.24 -6.45
CA SER A 140 10.68 1.00 -6.92
C SER A 140 11.67 1.11 -5.76
N ASP A 141 11.51 2.15 -4.94
CA ASP A 141 12.39 2.38 -3.78
C ASP A 141 12.17 1.32 -2.70
N LEU A 142 10.92 0.95 -2.45
CA LEU A 142 10.60 -0.10 -1.47
C LEU A 142 11.22 -1.45 -1.87
N ILE A 143 11.07 -1.82 -3.13
CA ILE A 143 11.60 -3.10 -3.63
C ILE A 143 13.13 -3.09 -3.53
N LEU A 144 13.76 -1.97 -3.86
CA LEU A 144 15.21 -1.83 -3.72
C LEU A 144 15.64 -1.96 -2.26
N PHE A 145 14.91 -1.33 -1.34
CA PHE A 145 15.17 -1.47 0.10
C PHE A 145 15.08 -2.93 0.54
N ILE A 146 14.05 -3.65 0.10
CA ILE A 146 13.88 -5.07 0.44
C ILE A 146 15.06 -5.89 -0.08
N ARG A 147 15.49 -5.63 -1.34
CA ARG A 147 16.59 -6.38 -1.96
C ARG A 147 17.94 -6.12 -1.31
N THR A 148 18.19 -4.88 -0.88
CA THR A 148 19.51 -4.47 -0.40
C THR A 148 19.58 -4.24 1.10
N GLY A 149 18.46 -4.07 1.78
CA GLY A 149 18.42 -3.69 3.19
C GLY A 149 18.82 -2.25 3.46
N LYS A 150 18.83 -1.38 2.42
CA LYS A 150 19.29 0.01 2.54
C LYS A 150 18.24 0.98 2.03
N GLN A 151 18.02 2.04 2.78
CA GLN A 151 17.22 3.16 2.36
C GLN A 151 18.02 4.14 1.52
#